data_16819e2f6dea6aba72d606cb597418ef
#
_entry.id   16819e2f6dea6aba72d606cb597418ef
#
_cell.length_a   1.000
_cell.length_b   1.000
_cell.length_c   1.000
_cell.angle_alpha   90.00
_cell.angle_beta   90.00
_cell.angle_gamma   90.00
#
_symmetry.space_group_name_H-M   'P 1'
#
loop_
_entity.id
_entity.type
_entity.pdbx_description
1 polymer ?
#
loop_
_entity_poly.entity_id
_entity_poly.type
_entity_poly.pdbx_seq_one_letter_code
_entity_poly.pdbx_strand_id
1 'polypeptide(L)'
;MNIHIENIIADIKRGNKQAFKKLFDYYYPILCVFASHYIEDKEVCKDIAQDVLLAYWERKEDFDDILKVKSFLYTVTRNKCLNHLKHEQLDIPYFSGQEEFDSGFDAAIIEQETFHMVRKAVEELPTQMRNIILYSMKGLKNHEIADKLQISEGTVHTLKKFAYRKLRESLKGINYTLL
;
A
#
# COMPACT_ATOMS: atom_id res chain seq x y z
N MET A 1 3.79 15.83 1.12
CA MET A 1 2.86 16.48 0.19
C MET A 1 1.46 15.99 0.55
N ASN A 2 0.74 16.75 1.40
CA ASN A 2 -0.64 16.44 1.73
C ASN A 2 -1.47 16.61 0.45
N ILE A 3 -1.77 15.50 -0.21
CA ILE A 3 -2.85 15.49 -1.19
C ILE A 3 -4.11 15.74 -0.36
N HIS A 4 -4.83 16.84 -0.63
CA HIS A 4 -6.17 17.01 -0.13
C HIS A 4 -7.02 15.91 -0.78
N ILE A 5 -7.11 14.77 -0.08
CA ILE A 5 -7.70 13.52 -0.59
C ILE A 5 -9.17 13.73 -0.94
N GLU A 6 -9.87 14.58 -0.17
CA GLU A 6 -11.27 14.93 -0.45
C GLU A 6 -11.46 15.61 -1.82
N ASN A 7 -10.51 16.46 -2.24
CA ASN A 7 -10.57 17.09 -3.55
C ASN A 7 -10.29 16.11 -4.71
N ILE A 8 -9.46 15.08 -4.50
CA ILE A 8 -9.09 14.15 -5.57
C ILE A 8 -10.28 13.29 -6.00
N ILE A 9 -11.14 12.84 -5.06
CA ILE A 9 -12.33 12.04 -5.38
C ILE A 9 -13.33 12.88 -6.18
N ALA A 10 -13.57 14.13 -5.77
CA ALA A 10 -14.44 15.05 -6.50
C ALA A 10 -13.91 15.34 -7.92
N ASP A 11 -12.59 15.44 -8.11
CA ASP A 11 -11.97 15.63 -9.42
C ASP A 11 -12.11 14.38 -10.29
N ILE A 12 -11.91 13.20 -9.72
CA ILE A 12 -12.11 11.92 -10.43
C ILE A 12 -13.56 11.76 -10.85
N LYS A 13 -14.51 12.07 -9.96
CA LYS A 13 -15.95 12.06 -10.24
C LYS A 13 -16.29 12.92 -11.45
N ARG A 14 -15.65 14.08 -11.60
CA ARG A 14 -15.79 14.99 -12.76
C ARG A 14 -15.05 14.51 -14.02
N GLY A 15 -14.40 13.34 -13.98
CA GLY A 15 -13.70 12.75 -15.13
C GLY A 15 -12.26 13.24 -15.31
N ASN A 16 -11.64 13.85 -14.29
CA ASN A 16 -10.25 14.30 -14.36
C ASN A 16 -9.30 13.12 -14.39
N LYS A 17 -8.75 12.82 -15.57
CA LYS A 17 -7.81 11.71 -15.80
C LYS A 17 -6.50 11.86 -15.03
N GLN A 18 -6.03 13.09 -14.78
CA GLN A 18 -4.79 13.31 -14.01
C GLN A 18 -4.99 13.00 -12.52
N ALA A 19 -6.17 13.35 -11.97
CA ALA A 19 -6.54 12.99 -10.61
C ALA A 19 -6.65 11.46 -10.48
N PHE A 20 -7.28 10.79 -11.44
CA PHE A 20 -7.34 9.32 -11.48
C PHE A 20 -5.95 8.70 -11.60
N LYS A 21 -5.08 9.23 -12.46
CA LYS A 21 -3.70 8.73 -12.57
C LYS A 21 -2.96 8.78 -11.23
N LYS A 22 -3.10 9.85 -10.45
CA LYS A 22 -2.50 9.95 -9.11
C LYS A 22 -3.02 8.87 -8.16
N LEU A 23 -4.33 8.62 -8.17
CA LEU A 23 -4.95 7.57 -7.37
C LEU A 23 -4.48 6.18 -7.85
N PHE A 24 -4.43 5.96 -9.16
CA PHE A 24 -3.94 4.73 -9.77
C PHE A 24 -2.48 4.45 -9.36
N ASP A 25 -1.58 5.41 -9.57
CA ASP A 25 -0.15 5.27 -9.23
C ASP A 25 0.07 4.98 -7.74
N TYR A 26 -0.84 5.45 -6.87
CA TYR A 26 -0.78 5.19 -5.44
C TYR A 26 -1.29 3.79 -5.07
N TYR A 27 -2.49 3.42 -5.54
CA TYR A 27 -3.13 2.16 -5.13
C TYR A 27 -2.67 0.93 -5.90
N TYR A 28 -2.24 1.07 -7.14
CA TYR A 28 -1.82 -0.06 -7.97
C TYR A 28 -0.78 -0.98 -7.29
N PRO A 29 0.37 -0.46 -6.81
CA PRO A 29 1.35 -1.31 -6.12
C PRO A 29 0.81 -1.91 -4.82
N ILE A 30 -0.07 -1.21 -4.11
CA ILE A 30 -0.69 -1.70 -2.87
C ILE A 30 -1.60 -2.89 -3.18
N LEU A 31 -2.46 -2.75 -4.18
CA LEU A 31 -3.39 -3.80 -4.58
C LEU A 31 -2.66 -5.03 -5.15
N CYS A 32 -1.54 -4.84 -5.88
CA CYS A 32 -0.69 -5.95 -6.32
C CYS A 32 -0.14 -6.74 -5.12
N VAL A 33 0.37 -6.05 -4.09
CA VAL A 33 0.85 -6.71 -2.87
C VAL A 33 -0.29 -7.38 -2.12
N PHE A 34 -1.45 -6.72 -2.03
CA PHE A 34 -2.63 -7.31 -1.40
C PHE A 34 -3.10 -8.58 -2.13
N ALA A 35 -3.18 -8.55 -3.46
CA ALA A 35 -3.53 -9.72 -4.26
C ALA A 35 -2.52 -10.87 -4.10
N SER A 36 -1.23 -10.58 -3.92
CA SER A 36 -0.18 -11.59 -3.73
C SER A 36 -0.30 -12.40 -2.43
N HIS A 37 -1.15 -12.01 -1.48
CA HIS A 37 -1.49 -12.82 -0.31
C HIS A 37 -2.45 -13.97 -0.65
N TYR A 38 -3.12 -13.89 -1.80
CA TYR A 38 -4.08 -14.89 -2.27
C TYR A 38 -3.53 -15.69 -3.45
N ILE A 39 -2.74 -15.06 -4.34
CA ILE A 39 -2.30 -15.61 -5.62
C ILE A 39 -0.78 -15.48 -5.73
N GLU A 40 -0.09 -16.58 -6.04
CA GLU A 40 1.37 -16.59 -6.20
C GLU A 40 1.84 -15.95 -7.51
N ASP A 41 1.03 -16.06 -8.57
CA ASP A 41 1.36 -15.49 -9.88
C ASP A 41 1.27 -13.96 -9.86
N LYS A 42 2.44 -13.33 -10.02
CA LYS A 42 2.56 -11.86 -9.98
C LYS A 42 1.89 -11.16 -11.15
N GLU A 43 1.82 -11.81 -12.32
CA GLU A 43 1.16 -11.21 -13.49
C GLU A 43 -0.35 -11.20 -13.28
N VAL A 44 -0.92 -12.28 -12.74
CA VAL A 44 -2.34 -12.31 -12.34
C VAL A 44 -2.65 -11.26 -11.28
N CYS A 45 -1.78 -11.08 -10.28
CA CYS A 45 -1.96 -10.03 -9.27
C CYS A 45 -1.99 -8.62 -9.88
N LYS A 46 -1.12 -8.36 -10.88
CA LYS A 46 -1.08 -7.07 -11.59
C LYS A 46 -2.33 -6.83 -12.42
N ASP A 47 -2.80 -7.85 -13.12
CA ASP A 47 -4.01 -7.78 -13.94
C ASP A 47 -5.23 -7.51 -13.06
N ILE A 48 -5.37 -8.22 -11.94
CA ILE A 48 -6.44 -7.98 -10.98
C ILE A 48 -6.41 -6.55 -10.45
N ALA A 49 -5.24 -6.06 -10.03
CA ALA A 49 -5.10 -4.69 -9.51
C ALA A 49 -5.47 -3.64 -10.55
N GLN A 50 -5.06 -3.83 -11.81
CA GLN A 50 -5.41 -2.95 -12.92
C GLN A 50 -6.91 -2.95 -13.19
N ASP A 51 -7.50 -4.12 -13.30
CA ASP A 51 -8.93 -4.32 -13.53
C ASP A 51 -9.80 -3.63 -12.45
N VAL A 52 -9.41 -3.76 -11.19
CA VAL A 52 -10.12 -3.15 -10.06
C VAL A 52 -10.09 -1.63 -10.14
N LEU A 53 -8.94 -1.05 -10.48
CA LEU A 53 -8.79 0.40 -10.63
C LEU A 53 -9.58 0.93 -11.84
N LEU A 54 -9.63 0.17 -12.94
CA LEU A 54 -10.47 0.50 -14.09
C LEU A 54 -11.96 0.41 -13.74
N ALA A 55 -12.39 -0.64 -13.03
CA ALA A 55 -13.76 -0.77 -12.55
C ALA A 55 -14.17 0.38 -11.61
N TYR A 56 -13.27 0.87 -10.77
CA TYR A 56 -13.50 2.09 -10.00
C TYR A 56 -13.69 3.32 -10.91
N TRP A 57 -12.82 3.49 -11.93
CA TRP A 57 -12.95 4.60 -12.86
C TRP A 57 -14.29 4.61 -13.59
N GLU A 58 -14.78 3.44 -14.02
CA GLU A 58 -16.08 3.30 -14.68
C GLU A 58 -17.24 3.66 -13.75
N ARG A 59 -17.11 3.36 -12.46
CA ARG A 59 -18.12 3.60 -11.44
C ARG A 59 -17.83 4.82 -10.56
N LYS A 60 -16.94 5.70 -10.96
CA LYS A 60 -16.46 6.85 -10.16
C LYS A 60 -17.57 7.74 -9.60
N GLU A 61 -18.73 7.77 -10.25
CA GLU A 61 -19.89 8.57 -9.82
C GLU A 61 -20.55 8.03 -8.56
N ASP A 62 -20.38 6.73 -8.25
CA ASP A 62 -20.95 6.07 -7.07
C ASP A 62 -20.22 6.43 -5.76
N PHE A 63 -19.06 7.10 -5.85
CA PHE A 63 -18.19 7.33 -4.70
C PHE A 63 -18.07 8.82 -4.36
N ASP A 64 -18.36 9.16 -3.10
CA ASP A 64 -18.32 10.53 -2.58
C ASP A 64 -17.09 10.79 -1.70
N ASP A 65 -16.49 9.75 -1.14
CA ASP A 65 -15.36 9.83 -0.22
C ASP A 65 -14.33 8.72 -0.43
N ILE A 66 -13.13 8.94 0.11
CA ILE A 66 -12.00 8.03 -0.04
C ILE A 66 -12.21 6.70 0.70
N LEU A 67 -12.98 6.67 1.79
CA LEU A 67 -13.20 5.44 2.56
C LEU A 67 -14.03 4.45 1.76
N LYS A 68 -15.08 4.94 1.06
CA LYS A 68 -15.88 4.13 0.14
C LYS A 68 -15.04 3.62 -1.04
N VAL A 69 -14.15 4.47 -1.58
CA VAL A 69 -13.23 4.05 -2.65
C VAL A 69 -12.31 2.95 -2.17
N LYS A 70 -11.67 3.11 -1.00
CA LYS A 70 -10.80 2.09 -0.40
C LYS A 70 -11.55 0.78 -0.20
N SER A 71 -12.69 0.83 0.49
CA SER A 71 -13.53 -0.34 0.71
C SER A 71 -13.85 -1.08 -0.59
N PHE A 72 -14.24 -0.35 -1.63
CA PHE A 72 -14.48 -0.92 -2.95
C PHE A 72 -13.23 -1.59 -3.53
N LEU A 73 -12.09 -0.88 -3.56
CA LEU A 73 -10.85 -1.39 -4.16
C LEU A 73 -10.41 -2.71 -3.50
N TYR A 74 -10.38 -2.77 -2.18
CA TYR A 74 -9.94 -3.98 -1.47
C TYR A 74 -10.95 -5.12 -1.55
N THR A 75 -12.25 -4.83 -1.41
CA THR A 75 -13.30 -5.85 -1.52
C THR A 75 -13.31 -6.48 -2.90
N VAL A 76 -13.25 -5.66 -3.97
CA VAL A 76 -13.26 -6.18 -5.34
C VAL A 76 -11.97 -6.94 -5.65
N THR A 77 -10.80 -6.47 -5.15
CA THR A 77 -9.55 -7.20 -5.31
C THR A 77 -9.62 -8.57 -4.66
N ARG A 78 -10.07 -8.66 -3.39
CA ARG A 78 -10.27 -9.93 -2.68
C ARG A 78 -11.19 -10.86 -3.45
N ASN A 79 -12.35 -10.36 -3.89
CA ASN A 79 -13.34 -11.18 -4.60
C ASN A 79 -12.80 -11.69 -5.93
N LYS A 80 -12.05 -10.87 -6.69
CA LYS A 80 -11.40 -11.32 -7.93
C LYS A 80 -10.34 -12.39 -7.66
N CYS A 81 -9.54 -12.25 -6.61
CA CYS A 81 -8.56 -13.27 -6.21
C CYS A 81 -9.25 -14.59 -5.85
N LEU A 82 -10.29 -14.56 -5.03
CA LEU A 82 -11.04 -15.76 -4.65
C LEU A 82 -11.73 -16.41 -5.86
N ASN A 83 -12.25 -15.63 -6.79
CA ASN A 83 -12.84 -16.16 -8.02
C ASN A 83 -11.78 -16.81 -8.92
N HIS A 84 -10.58 -16.21 -9.03
CA HIS A 84 -9.47 -16.80 -9.78
C HIS A 84 -9.09 -18.17 -9.20
N LEU A 85 -8.91 -18.26 -7.88
CA LEU A 85 -8.61 -19.53 -7.20
C LEU A 85 -9.70 -20.58 -7.38
N LYS A 86 -10.99 -20.17 -7.41
CA LYS A 86 -12.11 -21.09 -7.69
C LYS A 86 -12.08 -21.65 -9.12
N HIS A 87 -11.67 -20.85 -10.09
CA HIS A 87 -11.54 -21.30 -11.48
C HIS A 87 -10.36 -22.26 -11.67
N GLU A 88 -9.31 -22.13 -10.88
CA GLU A 88 -8.18 -23.09 -10.87
C GLU A 88 -8.50 -24.39 -10.10
N GLN A 89 -9.36 -24.30 -9.10
CA GLN A 89 -9.80 -25.45 -8.28
C GLN A 89 -11.29 -25.70 -8.52
N LEU A 90 -11.62 -26.77 -9.25
CA LEU A 90 -12.98 -27.13 -9.70
C LEU A 90 -14.02 -27.44 -8.59
N ASP A 91 -13.73 -27.20 -7.28
CA ASP A 91 -14.57 -27.61 -6.15
C ASP A 91 -14.61 -26.64 -4.96
N ILE A 92 -15.01 -25.37 -5.16
CA ILE A 92 -15.35 -24.50 -4.03
C ILE A 92 -16.73 -23.85 -4.27
N PRO A 93 -17.67 -23.84 -3.26
CA PRO A 93 -19.02 -23.31 -3.43
C PRO A 93 -19.05 -21.82 -3.78
N TYR A 94 -19.98 -21.43 -4.63
CA TYR A 94 -20.24 -20.07 -5.06
C TYR A 94 -20.49 -19.14 -3.86
N PHE A 95 -19.63 -18.18 -3.65
CA PHE A 95 -19.78 -17.13 -2.64
C PHE A 95 -20.45 -15.91 -3.27
N SER A 96 -21.77 -15.80 -3.11
CA SER A 96 -22.53 -14.60 -3.51
C SER A 96 -22.27 -13.51 -2.46
N GLY A 97 -21.37 -12.55 -2.82
CA GLY A 97 -20.86 -11.57 -1.88
C GLY A 97 -21.84 -10.47 -1.51
N GLN A 98 -22.44 -10.62 -0.37
CA GLN A 98 -22.75 -9.55 0.59
C GLN A 98 -22.24 -10.05 1.93
N GLU A 99 -20.94 -9.91 2.17
CA GLU A 99 -20.40 -10.12 3.49
C GLU A 99 -20.21 -8.79 4.19
N GLU A 100 -20.80 -8.73 5.39
CA GLU A 100 -20.52 -7.77 6.43
C GLU A 100 -19.00 -7.62 6.59
N PHE A 101 -18.54 -6.39 6.78
CA PHE A 101 -17.15 -6.06 7.07
C PHE A 101 -16.67 -6.90 8.25
N ASP A 102 -15.88 -7.92 7.98
CA ASP A 102 -15.19 -8.69 9.02
C ASP A 102 -14.05 -7.82 9.58
N SER A 103 -14.00 -7.66 10.91
CA SER A 103 -12.97 -6.89 11.61
C SER A 103 -11.54 -7.35 11.27
N GLY A 104 -11.37 -8.60 10.83
CA GLY A 104 -10.11 -9.12 10.32
C GLY A 104 -9.70 -8.57 8.96
N PHE A 105 -10.67 -8.21 8.12
CA PHE A 105 -10.42 -7.63 6.80
C PHE A 105 -9.91 -6.19 6.90
N ASP A 106 -10.51 -5.39 7.78
CA ASP A 106 -10.05 -4.01 8.03
C ASP A 106 -8.63 -3.98 8.58
N ALA A 107 -8.28 -4.92 9.48
CA ALA A 107 -6.93 -5.04 10.01
C ALA A 107 -5.90 -5.35 8.92
N ALA A 108 -6.20 -6.25 7.97
CA ALA A 108 -5.32 -6.58 6.85
C ALA A 108 -5.13 -5.39 5.90
N ILE A 109 -6.19 -4.59 5.66
CA ILE A 109 -6.10 -3.36 4.85
C ILE A 109 -5.19 -2.34 5.54
N ILE A 110 -5.39 -2.10 6.83
CA ILE A 110 -4.59 -1.15 7.63
C ILE A 110 -3.12 -1.56 7.63
N GLU A 111 -2.84 -2.84 7.80
CA GLU A 111 -1.47 -3.38 7.78
C GLU A 111 -0.80 -3.11 6.42
N GLN A 112 -1.47 -3.40 5.31
CA GLN A 112 -0.95 -3.20 3.96
C GLN A 112 -0.70 -1.72 3.65
N GLU A 113 -1.63 -0.85 3.98
CA GLU A 113 -1.46 0.60 3.79
C GLU A 113 -0.32 1.13 4.65
N THR A 114 -0.23 0.70 5.91
CA THR A 114 0.86 1.08 6.82
C THR A 114 2.21 0.63 6.28
N PHE A 115 2.32 -0.62 5.82
CA PHE A 115 3.54 -1.16 5.23
C PHE A 115 3.97 -0.38 3.99
N HIS A 116 3.02 -0.08 3.08
CA HIS A 116 3.30 0.71 1.88
C HIS A 116 3.81 2.12 2.23
N MET A 117 3.18 2.79 3.19
CA MET A 117 3.56 4.14 3.62
C MET A 117 4.95 4.15 4.26
N VAL A 118 5.25 3.18 5.12
CA VAL A 118 6.58 3.04 5.73
C VAL A 118 7.63 2.76 4.66
N ARG A 119 7.35 1.85 3.73
CA ARG A 119 8.26 1.53 2.62
C ARG A 119 8.56 2.77 1.78
N LYS A 120 7.54 3.51 1.38
CA LYS A 120 7.71 4.75 0.61
C LYS A 120 8.53 5.79 1.36
N ALA A 121 8.26 6.00 2.65
CA ALA A 121 9.03 6.91 3.49
C ALA A 121 10.52 6.49 3.58
N VAL A 122 10.80 5.19 3.64
CA VAL A 122 12.18 4.67 3.61
C VAL A 122 12.83 4.90 2.24
N GLU A 123 12.11 4.72 1.15
CA GLU A 123 12.60 4.96 -0.22
C GLU A 123 12.95 6.44 -0.47
N GLU A 124 12.27 7.37 0.19
CA GLU A 124 12.51 8.81 0.12
C GLU A 124 13.73 9.28 0.96
N LEU A 125 14.29 8.42 1.80
CA LEU A 125 15.50 8.75 2.55
C LEU A 125 16.72 8.90 1.63
N PRO A 126 17.69 9.77 1.97
CA PRO A 126 19.01 9.79 1.32
C PRO A 126 19.63 8.39 1.34
N THR A 127 20.31 8.01 0.26
CA THR A 127 20.79 6.65 0.00
C THR A 127 21.50 6.02 1.19
N GLN A 128 22.40 6.77 1.85
CA GLN A 128 23.18 6.25 2.99
C GLN A 128 22.29 5.96 4.21
N MET A 129 21.35 6.86 4.52
CA MET A 129 20.38 6.67 5.60
C MET A 129 19.42 5.50 5.30
N ARG A 130 18.95 5.40 4.05
CA ARG A 130 18.10 4.29 3.59
C ARG A 130 18.79 2.95 3.76
N ASN A 131 20.05 2.82 3.33
CA ASN A 131 20.81 1.59 3.48
C ASN A 131 20.98 1.20 4.96
N ILE A 132 21.26 2.15 5.83
CA ILE A 132 21.36 1.91 7.28
C ILE A 132 20.05 1.39 7.84
N ILE A 133 18.92 1.99 7.48
CA ILE A 133 17.58 1.52 7.92
C ILE A 133 17.31 0.11 7.39
N LEU A 134 17.53 -0.15 6.10
CA LEU A 134 17.30 -1.47 5.50
C LEU A 134 18.16 -2.57 6.14
N TYR A 135 19.44 -2.30 6.43
CA TYR A 135 20.28 -3.27 7.15
C TYR A 135 19.83 -3.46 8.59
N SER A 136 19.41 -2.39 9.26
CA SER A 136 18.86 -2.47 10.62
C SER A 136 17.56 -3.30 10.67
N MET A 137 16.68 -3.16 9.67
CA MET A 137 15.46 -3.98 9.55
C MET A 137 15.77 -5.47 9.29
N LYS A 138 16.91 -5.78 8.67
CA LYS A 138 17.42 -7.15 8.52
C LYS A 138 18.09 -7.70 9.79
N GLY A 139 18.07 -6.96 10.90
CA GLY A 139 18.61 -7.38 12.19
C GLY A 139 20.12 -7.14 12.37
N LEU A 140 20.80 -6.46 11.44
CA LEU A 140 22.23 -6.17 11.57
C LEU A 140 22.47 -5.16 12.70
N LYS A 141 23.54 -5.41 13.48
CA LYS A 141 24.02 -4.50 14.53
C LYS A 141 24.80 -3.33 13.92
N ASN A 142 24.96 -2.24 14.68
CA ASN A 142 25.59 -1.02 14.14
C ASN A 142 27.02 -1.24 13.64
N HIS A 143 27.83 -2.08 14.31
CA HIS A 143 29.20 -2.40 13.84
C HIS A 143 29.18 -3.16 12.50
N GLU A 144 28.25 -4.13 12.32
CA GLU A 144 28.12 -4.87 11.06
C GLU A 144 27.68 -3.97 9.90
N ILE A 145 26.83 -2.98 10.19
CA ILE A 145 26.41 -1.96 9.22
C ILE A 145 27.58 -1.04 8.87
N ALA A 146 28.37 -0.65 9.88
CA ALA A 146 29.57 0.18 9.71
C ALA A 146 30.58 -0.48 8.77
N ASP A 147 30.86 -1.77 9.00
CA ASP A 147 31.76 -2.57 8.16
C ASP A 147 31.25 -2.67 6.72
N LYS A 148 29.93 -2.98 6.54
CA LYS A 148 29.32 -3.09 5.20
C LYS A 148 29.33 -1.79 4.40
N LEU A 149 29.20 -0.65 5.08
CA LEU A 149 29.10 0.67 4.45
C LEU A 149 30.45 1.41 4.45
N GLN A 150 31.51 0.82 5.04
CA GLN A 150 32.85 1.40 5.19
C GLN A 150 32.84 2.78 5.86
N ILE A 151 32.07 2.90 6.95
CA ILE A 151 31.94 4.10 7.76
C ILE A 151 32.14 3.76 9.25
N SER A 152 32.35 4.77 10.10
CA SER A 152 32.45 4.52 11.53
C SER A 152 31.11 4.14 12.16
N GLU A 153 31.14 3.36 13.24
CA GLU A 153 29.93 3.00 14.01
C GLU A 153 29.23 4.26 14.57
N GLY A 154 30.00 5.27 14.98
CA GLY A 154 29.48 6.58 15.39
C GLY A 154 28.70 7.27 14.26
N THR A 155 29.17 7.15 13.01
CA THR A 155 28.47 7.66 11.83
C THR A 155 27.17 6.92 11.61
N VAL A 156 27.16 5.56 11.74
CA VAL A 156 25.93 4.75 11.65
C VAL A 156 24.92 5.21 12.69
N HIS A 157 25.35 5.37 13.96
CA HIS A 157 24.47 5.82 15.04
C HIS A 157 23.84 7.19 14.74
N THR A 158 24.65 8.14 14.28
CA THR A 158 24.20 9.50 13.96
C THR A 158 23.23 9.53 12.80
N LEU A 159 23.56 8.85 11.68
CA LEU A 159 22.70 8.79 10.51
C LEU A 159 21.41 8.03 10.77
N LYS A 160 21.45 6.96 11.58
CA LYS A 160 20.28 6.22 12.03
C LYS A 160 19.31 7.12 12.82
N LYS A 161 19.85 7.94 13.75
CA LYS A 161 19.05 8.91 14.49
C LYS A 161 18.37 9.94 13.57
N PHE A 162 19.11 10.47 12.58
CA PHE A 162 18.55 11.40 11.60
C PHE A 162 17.50 10.72 10.69
N ALA A 163 17.77 9.49 10.26
CA ALA A 163 16.81 8.72 9.46
C ALA A 163 15.48 8.51 10.20
N TYR A 164 15.52 8.07 11.46
CA TYR A 164 14.31 7.92 12.27
C TYR A 164 13.56 9.24 12.50
N ARG A 165 14.28 10.36 12.65
CA ARG A 165 13.63 11.67 12.74
C ARG A 165 12.89 12.01 11.44
N LYS A 166 13.53 11.83 10.27
CA LYS A 166 12.92 12.07 8.96
C LYS A 166 11.71 11.16 8.72
N LEU A 167 11.83 9.86 9.05
CA LEU A 167 10.71 8.93 8.95
C LEU A 167 9.54 9.37 9.84
N ARG A 168 9.82 9.77 11.08
CA ARG A 168 8.77 10.28 11.99
C ARG A 168 8.10 11.54 11.44
N GLU A 169 8.85 12.45 10.84
CA GLU A 169 8.30 13.66 10.21
C GLU A 169 7.47 13.33 8.98
N SER A 170 7.96 12.44 8.12
CA SER A 170 7.24 11.96 6.93
C SER A 170 5.94 11.22 7.28
N LEU A 171 5.95 10.45 8.37
CA LEU A 171 4.82 9.65 8.83
C LEU A 171 3.85 10.42 9.75
N LYS A 172 4.23 11.59 10.29
CA LYS A 172 3.34 12.43 11.14
C LYS A 172 2.11 12.99 10.42
N GLY A 173 2.14 13.07 9.10
CA GLY A 173 1.00 13.50 8.28
C GLY A 173 -0.04 12.40 8.02
N ILE A 174 0.21 11.20 8.51
CA ILE A 174 -0.69 10.07 8.42
C ILE A 174 -1.61 10.19 9.64
N ASN A 175 -2.73 10.87 9.46
CA ASN A 175 -3.80 10.83 10.44
C ASN A 175 -4.22 9.37 10.58
N TYR A 176 -4.04 8.82 11.78
CA TYR A 176 -4.64 7.55 12.23
C TYR A 176 -6.17 7.68 12.33
N THR A 177 -6.80 8.35 11.40
CA THR A 177 -8.27 8.46 11.30
C THR A 177 -8.83 7.23 10.60
N LEU A 178 -8.17 6.08 10.82
CA LEU A 178 -8.63 4.76 10.39
C LEU A 178 -8.67 3.79 11.57
N LEU A 179 -8.91 4.31 12.77
CA LEU A 179 -9.38 3.52 13.91
C LEU A 179 -10.81 3.86 14.20
#